data_fe41f6c87109329ff0f8f5a15fca2cf0
#
_entry.id   fe41f6c87109329ff0f8f5a15fca2cf0
#
_cell.length_a   1.000
_cell.length_b   1.000
_cell.length_c   1.000
_cell.angle_alpha   90.00
_cell.angle_beta   90.00
_cell.angle_gamma   90.00
#
_symmetry.space_group_name_H-M   'P 1'
#
loop_
_entity.id
_entity.type
_entity.pdbx_description
1 polymer ?
#
loop_
_entity_poly.entity_id
_entity_poly.type
_entity_poly.pdbx_seq_one_letter_code
_entity_poly.pdbx_strand_id
1 'polypeptide(L)'
;MNEIERRRTFAIISHPDAGKTTLTEKFLLFGGQIQVAGAVKSNKIRKTATSDWMDIEKQRGISVSTSVMEFDYKDYKVNILDTPGHQDFAEDTYRTLTAVDSAIIVVDSAKGVEAQTRKLMEVCRMRNTPVIIFINKMDREGRDPFEVLDELEEELKISVRPLSWPIGQGQRFKGVYNIYEQQLNLFTPNKQRVTEKVEVDINSNDLDEQVGVDFAEQLRNDLELVNGVYPDFDVEAYRRAEVAPVFFGSALNNFGVQELLDCFVEIAPSPRPTKAEERMVEPSEPKFTGFIFKITANIDPNHRSCIAFCKVCSGKFQRNQPYLHIRNGKTMRFSSPTQFMAQRKSTVEEAYPGDIVGLPDSGGVFKIGDTLTEGENIHFRGLPSFSPELFKYIENDDPMKSKQFQKGIEQLMNEGVAQSFVNQFNNRRIVGTVGQLQFEVIQYRLEHEYNAKCRWEPVHLYKACWIEADDEKELENFKKRKYQYMAKDIEGRDVFLADSGYVLSMAQQDFENIRFHFTSEF
;
A
#
# COMPACT_ATOMS: atom_id res chain seq x y z
N MET A 1 -2.05 28.42 -4.23
CA MET A 1 -1.87 27.20 -3.42
C MET A 1 -0.37 27.06 -3.11
N ASN A 2 0.01 26.86 -1.87
CA ASN A 2 1.42 26.65 -1.51
C ASN A 2 1.87 25.22 -1.87
N GLU A 3 3.19 24.95 -1.84
CA GLU A 3 3.74 23.66 -2.26
C GLU A 3 3.23 22.47 -1.41
N ILE A 4 2.93 22.68 -0.13
CA ILE A 4 2.38 21.64 0.74
C ILE A 4 0.92 21.36 0.39
N GLU A 5 0.11 22.41 0.25
CA GLU A 5 -1.34 22.31 -0.02
C GLU A 5 -1.67 21.64 -1.35
N ARG A 6 -0.80 21.75 -2.36
CA ARG A 6 -1.03 21.12 -3.67
C ARG A 6 -0.72 19.62 -3.72
N ARG A 7 -0.15 19.02 -2.66
CA ARG A 7 0.21 17.61 -2.67
C ARG A 7 -0.91 16.71 -2.18
N ARG A 8 -1.07 15.58 -2.89
CA ARG A 8 -2.01 14.51 -2.55
C ARG A 8 -1.26 13.18 -2.63
N THR A 9 -1.08 12.54 -1.49
CA THR A 9 -0.34 11.26 -1.40
C THR A 9 -1.27 10.19 -0.87
N PHE A 10 -1.54 9.17 -1.68
CA PHE A 10 -2.51 8.15 -1.33
C PHE A 10 -2.11 6.76 -1.81
N ALA A 11 -2.62 5.76 -1.12
CA ALA A 11 -2.54 4.36 -1.55
C ALA A 11 -3.84 3.92 -2.22
N ILE A 12 -3.72 3.05 -3.21
CA ILE A 12 -4.86 2.30 -3.72
C ILE A 12 -4.79 0.90 -3.15
N ILE A 13 -5.82 0.50 -2.42
CA ILE A 13 -5.91 -0.76 -1.71
C ILE A 13 -7.17 -1.54 -2.11
N SER A 14 -7.09 -2.84 -2.14
CA SER A 14 -8.23 -3.70 -2.47
C SER A 14 -7.96 -5.17 -2.17
N HIS A 15 -9.02 -5.96 -2.20
CA HIS A 15 -8.90 -7.40 -2.40
C HIS A 15 -8.36 -7.72 -3.82
N PRO A 16 -7.68 -8.87 -4.05
CA PRO A 16 -7.27 -9.30 -5.38
C PRO A 16 -8.42 -9.28 -6.39
N ASP A 17 -8.11 -8.91 -7.63
CA ASP A 17 -9.07 -8.84 -8.74
C ASP A 17 -10.20 -7.78 -8.63
N ALA A 18 -10.25 -6.95 -7.60
CA ALA A 18 -11.25 -5.87 -7.52
C ALA A 18 -11.06 -4.79 -8.60
N GLY A 19 -9.88 -4.72 -9.23
CA GLY A 19 -9.59 -3.79 -10.33
C GLY A 19 -8.67 -2.64 -9.96
N LYS A 20 -7.90 -2.80 -8.87
CA LYS A 20 -6.94 -1.81 -8.37
C LYS A 20 -5.94 -1.34 -9.44
N THR A 21 -5.16 -2.24 -10.00
CA THR A 21 -4.16 -1.94 -11.05
C THR A 21 -4.79 -1.28 -12.27
N THR A 22 -6.03 -1.68 -12.63
CA THR A 22 -6.77 -1.02 -13.71
C THR A 22 -7.09 0.43 -13.35
N LEU A 23 -7.54 0.69 -12.12
CA LEU A 23 -7.83 2.06 -11.64
C LEU A 23 -6.56 2.92 -11.65
N THR A 24 -5.44 2.40 -11.15
CA THR A 24 -4.13 3.06 -11.17
C THR A 24 -3.72 3.47 -12.60
N GLU A 25 -3.80 2.54 -13.56
CA GLU A 25 -3.50 2.82 -14.97
C GLU A 25 -4.40 3.92 -15.55
N LYS A 26 -5.66 3.99 -15.11
CA LYS A 26 -6.58 5.05 -15.56
C LYS A 26 -6.23 6.41 -14.96
N PHE A 27 -5.83 6.47 -13.70
CA PHE A 27 -5.35 7.71 -13.11
C PHE A 27 -4.10 8.24 -13.83
N LEU A 28 -3.15 7.36 -14.17
CA LEU A 28 -1.98 7.74 -14.98
C LEU A 28 -2.37 8.21 -16.40
N LEU A 29 -3.41 7.61 -16.98
CA LEU A 29 -3.94 8.03 -18.28
C LEU A 29 -4.54 9.44 -18.21
N PHE A 30 -5.38 9.72 -17.20
CA PHE A 30 -5.97 11.04 -17.00
C PHE A 30 -4.92 12.09 -16.61
N GLY A 31 -3.90 11.71 -15.83
CA GLY A 31 -2.73 12.54 -15.53
C GLY A 31 -1.77 12.74 -16.73
N GLY A 32 -2.06 12.15 -17.90
CA GLY A 32 -1.28 12.35 -19.12
C GLY A 32 0.07 11.63 -19.12
N GLN A 33 0.36 10.77 -18.14
CA GLN A 33 1.64 10.07 -18.02
C GLN A 33 1.77 8.88 -18.98
N ILE A 34 0.65 8.30 -19.36
CA ILE A 34 0.58 7.22 -20.34
C ILE A 34 -0.42 7.55 -21.45
N GLN A 35 -0.14 7.10 -22.67
CA GLN A 35 -1.04 7.37 -23.81
C GLN A 35 -2.17 6.35 -23.92
N VAL A 36 -1.95 5.13 -23.46
CA VAL A 36 -2.91 4.03 -23.48
C VAL A 36 -2.73 3.20 -22.22
N ALA A 37 -3.79 3.03 -21.47
CA ALA A 37 -3.76 2.15 -20.28
C ALA A 37 -3.53 0.68 -20.67
N GLY A 38 -2.74 -0.02 -19.88
CA GLY A 38 -2.53 -1.46 -20.01
C GLY A 38 -3.80 -2.23 -19.67
N ALA A 39 -4.17 -3.23 -20.48
CA ALA A 39 -5.29 -4.12 -20.15
C ALA A 39 -4.77 -5.35 -19.42
N VAL A 40 -5.18 -5.54 -18.17
CA VAL A 40 -4.77 -6.67 -17.31
C VAL A 40 -5.33 -8.02 -17.81
N LYS A 41 -6.37 -8.02 -18.65
CA LYS A 41 -6.96 -9.23 -19.25
C LYS A 41 -7.36 -9.05 -20.70
N SER A 42 -6.41 -9.22 -21.61
CA SER A 42 -6.73 -9.56 -22.99
C SER A 42 -5.60 -10.42 -23.55
N ASN A 43 -5.91 -11.66 -23.88
CA ASN A 43 -4.98 -12.61 -24.52
C ASN A 43 -4.47 -12.17 -25.90
N LYS A 44 -4.80 -10.96 -26.37
CA LYS A 44 -4.42 -10.45 -27.70
C LYS A 44 -3.52 -9.22 -27.71
N ILE A 45 -3.33 -8.52 -26.59
CA ILE A 45 -2.40 -7.37 -26.51
C ILE A 45 -1.60 -7.52 -25.21
N ARG A 46 -0.36 -7.98 -25.33
CA ARG A 46 0.62 -8.09 -24.23
C ARG A 46 1.17 -6.69 -23.85
N LYS A 47 0.32 -5.78 -23.37
CA LYS A 47 0.79 -4.62 -22.61
C LYS A 47 0.57 -4.95 -21.14
N THR A 48 1.65 -5.17 -20.42
CA THR A 48 1.65 -5.26 -18.95
C THR A 48 1.33 -3.91 -18.34
N ALA A 49 0.73 -3.91 -17.16
CA ALA A 49 0.47 -2.68 -16.44
C ALA A 49 1.77 -1.93 -16.12
N THR A 50 1.72 -0.60 -16.11
CA THR A 50 2.88 0.25 -15.82
C THR A 50 3.36 0.07 -14.38
N SER A 51 2.45 -0.23 -13.46
CA SER A 51 2.72 -0.53 -12.05
C SER A 51 3.46 -1.86 -11.85
N ASP A 52 3.23 -2.86 -12.71
CA ASP A 52 3.86 -4.18 -12.61
C ASP A 52 5.20 -4.18 -13.38
N TRP A 53 6.26 -3.79 -12.70
CA TRP A 53 7.58 -3.64 -13.32
C TRP A 53 8.45 -4.90 -13.22
N MET A 54 8.24 -5.76 -12.23
CA MET A 54 8.98 -7.00 -12.05
C MET A 54 8.54 -8.07 -13.07
N ASP A 55 9.48 -8.87 -13.56
CA ASP A 55 9.16 -9.94 -14.52
C ASP A 55 8.26 -11.02 -13.90
N ILE A 56 8.37 -11.29 -12.61
CA ILE A 56 7.49 -12.22 -11.90
C ILE A 56 6.05 -11.69 -11.81
N GLU A 57 5.85 -10.38 -11.62
CA GLU A 57 4.54 -9.73 -11.64
C GLU A 57 3.88 -9.89 -13.00
N LYS A 58 4.64 -9.63 -14.08
CA LYS A 58 4.17 -9.78 -15.46
C LYS A 58 3.82 -11.22 -15.82
N GLN A 59 4.60 -12.19 -15.34
CA GLN A 59 4.36 -13.62 -15.58
C GLN A 59 3.15 -14.13 -14.82
N ARG A 60 2.97 -13.72 -13.58
CA ARG A 60 1.88 -14.17 -12.71
C ARG A 60 0.60 -13.35 -12.86
N GLY A 61 0.70 -12.10 -13.34
CA GLY A 61 -0.41 -11.16 -13.46
C GLY A 61 -0.92 -10.66 -12.11
N ILE A 62 -0.04 -10.61 -11.10
CA ILE A 62 -0.30 -10.10 -9.75
C ILE A 62 0.81 -9.16 -9.34
N SER A 63 0.46 -8.04 -8.69
CA SER A 63 1.43 -7.15 -8.08
C SER A 63 1.98 -7.77 -6.79
N VAL A 64 3.30 -7.77 -6.66
CA VAL A 64 4.05 -8.37 -5.54
C VAL A 64 4.57 -7.30 -4.59
N SER A 65 4.82 -6.11 -5.11
CA SER A 65 5.42 -5.00 -4.37
C SER A 65 4.70 -3.69 -4.71
N THR A 66 4.66 -2.77 -3.75
CA THR A 66 4.09 -1.43 -3.98
C THR A 66 4.89 -0.67 -5.02
N SER A 67 4.21 -0.11 -6.00
CA SER A 67 4.75 0.82 -6.98
C SER A 67 4.47 2.25 -6.58
N VAL A 68 5.49 3.11 -6.63
CA VAL A 68 5.37 4.54 -6.35
C VAL A 68 5.36 5.29 -7.67
N MET A 69 4.37 6.12 -7.89
CA MET A 69 4.20 6.89 -9.11
C MET A 69 3.73 8.31 -8.79
N GLU A 70 4.19 9.26 -9.59
CA GLU A 70 3.87 10.67 -9.43
C GLU A 70 3.39 11.27 -10.75
N PHE A 71 2.43 12.20 -10.67
CA PHE A 71 2.00 13.00 -11.80
C PHE A 71 1.34 14.32 -11.35
N ASP A 72 1.32 15.30 -12.24
CA ASP A 72 0.54 16.51 -12.05
C ASP A 72 -0.87 16.33 -12.61
N TYR A 73 -1.88 16.78 -11.85
CA TYR A 73 -3.26 16.75 -12.27
C TYR A 73 -3.97 18.03 -11.81
N LYS A 74 -4.50 18.82 -12.78
CA LYS A 74 -4.94 20.19 -12.51
C LYS A 74 -3.81 20.97 -11.79
N ASP A 75 -4.10 21.60 -10.68
CA ASP A 75 -3.10 22.34 -9.88
C ASP A 75 -2.42 21.49 -8.78
N TYR A 76 -2.72 20.19 -8.75
CA TYR A 76 -2.23 19.28 -7.72
C TYR A 76 -1.07 18.40 -8.21
N LYS A 77 -0.18 18.11 -7.29
CA LYS A 77 0.86 17.10 -7.44
C LYS A 77 0.41 15.82 -6.71
N VAL A 78 0.24 14.77 -7.48
CA VAL A 78 -0.37 13.52 -7.02
C VAL A 78 0.68 12.43 -6.91
N ASN A 79 0.80 11.83 -5.72
CA ASN A 79 1.64 10.67 -5.47
C ASN A 79 0.74 9.45 -5.23
N ILE A 80 0.83 8.46 -6.10
CA ILE A 80 0.10 7.20 -5.98
C ILE A 80 1.04 6.09 -5.51
N LEU A 81 0.59 5.35 -4.51
CA LEU A 81 1.22 4.12 -4.06
C LEU A 81 0.28 2.96 -4.41
N ASP A 82 0.57 2.26 -5.50
CA ASP A 82 -0.20 1.08 -5.95
C ASP A 82 0.28 -0.15 -5.18
N THR A 83 -0.51 -0.61 -4.23
CA THR A 83 -0.13 -1.69 -3.31
C THR A 83 -0.43 -3.07 -3.89
N PRO A 84 0.25 -4.14 -3.45
CA PRO A 84 -0.17 -5.49 -3.81
C PRO A 84 -1.56 -5.80 -3.21
N GLY A 85 -2.41 -6.49 -4.00
CA GLY A 85 -3.74 -6.89 -3.55
C GLY A 85 -3.75 -8.23 -2.81
N HIS A 86 -2.74 -9.08 -3.02
CA HIS A 86 -2.70 -10.42 -2.46
C HIS A 86 -2.29 -10.41 -0.97
N GLN A 87 -2.98 -11.22 -0.16
CA GLN A 87 -2.74 -11.27 1.30
C GLN A 87 -1.30 -11.64 1.68
N ASP A 88 -0.61 -12.43 0.87
CA ASP A 88 0.77 -12.83 1.12
C ASP A 88 1.74 -11.63 1.16
N PHE A 89 1.36 -10.50 0.54
CA PHE A 89 2.15 -9.26 0.50
C PHE A 89 1.53 -8.14 1.36
N ALA A 90 0.67 -8.49 2.31
CA ALA A 90 -0.04 -7.51 3.15
C ALA A 90 0.90 -6.63 3.97
N GLU A 91 2.05 -7.12 4.41
CA GLU A 91 3.03 -6.32 5.15
C GLU A 91 3.58 -5.14 4.33
N ASP A 92 3.81 -5.32 3.02
CA ASP A 92 4.21 -4.22 2.13
C ASP A 92 3.11 -3.16 2.03
N THR A 93 1.85 -3.61 1.97
CA THR A 93 0.69 -2.71 1.99
C THR A 93 0.58 -1.96 3.32
N TYR A 94 0.75 -2.62 4.46
CA TYR A 94 0.68 -1.97 5.78
C TYR A 94 1.77 -0.91 5.93
N ARG A 95 3.01 -1.21 5.52
CA ARG A 95 4.11 -0.24 5.49
C ARG A 95 3.80 0.95 4.58
N THR A 96 3.27 0.68 3.40
CA THR A 96 2.87 1.72 2.45
C THR A 96 1.81 2.66 3.04
N LEU A 97 0.82 2.13 3.77
CA LEU A 97 -0.22 2.92 4.43
C LEU A 97 0.33 3.88 5.49
N THR A 98 1.56 3.69 5.97
CA THR A 98 2.19 4.65 6.89
C THR A 98 2.74 5.89 6.18
N ALA A 99 3.02 5.78 4.88
CA ALA A 99 3.60 6.85 4.08
C ALA A 99 2.54 7.71 3.35
N VAL A 100 1.25 7.38 3.48
CA VAL A 100 0.18 8.08 2.78
C VAL A 100 -0.68 8.93 3.70
N ASP A 101 -1.33 9.93 3.12
CA ASP A 101 -2.20 10.86 3.83
C ASP A 101 -3.69 10.48 3.68
N SER A 102 -4.02 9.63 2.70
CA SER A 102 -5.34 9.06 2.45
C SER A 102 -5.26 7.74 1.69
N ALA A 103 -6.39 7.04 1.50
CA ALA A 103 -6.44 5.82 0.72
C ALA A 103 -7.71 5.76 -0.14
N ILE A 104 -7.62 5.06 -1.28
CA ILE A 104 -8.78 4.68 -2.09
C ILE A 104 -8.96 3.16 -1.97
N ILE A 105 -10.11 2.73 -1.49
CA ILE A 105 -10.49 1.32 -1.39
C ILE A 105 -11.31 0.94 -2.61
N VAL A 106 -10.86 -0.06 -3.37
CA VAL A 106 -11.59 -0.57 -4.53
C VAL A 106 -12.35 -1.82 -4.14
N VAL A 107 -13.66 -1.80 -4.36
CA VAL A 107 -14.60 -2.90 -4.05
C VAL A 107 -15.25 -3.39 -5.34
N ASP A 108 -15.38 -4.70 -5.50
CA ASP A 108 -16.09 -5.32 -6.62
C ASP A 108 -17.60 -5.28 -6.35
N SER A 109 -18.40 -4.70 -7.25
CA SER A 109 -19.86 -4.54 -7.08
C SER A 109 -20.61 -5.87 -6.89
N ALA A 110 -20.08 -6.97 -7.42
CA ALA A 110 -20.69 -8.29 -7.28
C ALA A 110 -20.28 -9.02 -5.99
N LYS A 111 -19.04 -8.76 -5.51
CA LYS A 111 -18.48 -9.47 -4.36
C LYS A 111 -18.66 -8.74 -3.03
N GLY A 112 -18.76 -7.41 -3.05
CA GLY A 112 -18.86 -6.60 -1.84
C GLY A 112 -17.55 -6.58 -1.04
N VAL A 113 -17.68 -6.58 0.29
CA VAL A 113 -16.55 -6.51 1.23
C VAL A 113 -15.90 -7.86 1.41
N GLU A 114 -14.68 -8.01 0.93
CA GLU A 114 -13.90 -9.25 1.04
C GLU A 114 -12.89 -9.18 2.21
N ALA A 115 -12.39 -10.34 2.65
CA ALA A 115 -11.55 -10.46 3.85
C ALA A 115 -10.34 -9.52 3.89
N GLN A 116 -9.67 -9.32 2.74
CA GLN A 116 -8.52 -8.41 2.68
C GLN A 116 -8.94 -6.95 2.82
N THR A 117 -10.09 -6.57 2.29
CA THR A 117 -10.65 -5.22 2.43
C THR A 117 -10.89 -4.86 3.91
N ARG A 118 -11.42 -5.80 4.70
CA ARG A 118 -11.62 -5.61 6.16
C ARG A 118 -10.30 -5.35 6.88
N LYS A 119 -9.29 -6.19 6.64
CA LYS A 119 -7.96 -6.05 7.25
C LYS A 119 -7.30 -4.70 6.91
N LEU A 120 -7.37 -4.30 5.64
CA LEU A 120 -6.80 -3.03 5.19
C LEU A 120 -7.53 -1.83 5.80
N MET A 121 -8.85 -1.89 5.90
CA MET A 121 -9.64 -0.85 6.57
C MET A 121 -9.32 -0.75 8.06
N GLU A 122 -9.06 -1.88 8.73
CA GLU A 122 -8.64 -1.87 10.13
C GLU A 122 -7.33 -1.09 10.31
N VAL A 123 -6.35 -1.29 9.43
CA VAL A 123 -5.09 -0.52 9.44
C VAL A 123 -5.34 0.96 9.18
N CYS A 124 -6.19 1.32 8.22
CA CYS A 124 -6.57 2.72 7.98
C CYS A 124 -7.20 3.35 9.22
N ARG A 125 -8.10 2.62 9.90
CA ARG A 125 -8.76 3.09 11.12
C ARG A 125 -7.77 3.30 12.27
N MET A 126 -6.85 2.36 12.52
CA MET A 126 -5.81 2.48 13.55
C MET A 126 -4.96 3.74 13.38
N ARG A 127 -4.83 4.22 12.15
CA ARG A 127 -4.04 5.40 11.79
C ARG A 127 -4.87 6.65 11.53
N ASN A 128 -6.18 6.56 11.66
CA ASN A 128 -7.13 7.62 11.26
C ASN A 128 -6.89 8.09 9.81
N THR A 129 -6.56 7.16 8.90
CA THR A 129 -6.34 7.48 7.49
C THR A 129 -7.69 7.64 6.80
N PRO A 130 -8.01 8.82 6.23
CA PRO A 130 -9.24 9.03 5.47
C PRO A 130 -9.30 8.07 4.27
N VAL A 131 -10.47 7.52 4.02
CA VAL A 131 -10.68 6.59 2.89
C VAL A 131 -11.79 7.06 1.99
N ILE A 132 -11.62 6.88 0.68
CA ILE A 132 -12.67 6.97 -0.33
C ILE A 132 -12.91 5.56 -0.86
N ILE A 133 -14.15 5.18 -1.11
CA ILE A 133 -14.50 3.86 -1.60
C ILE A 133 -14.95 3.98 -3.06
N PHE A 134 -14.38 3.14 -3.93
CA PHE A 134 -14.77 3.02 -5.33
C PHE A 134 -15.38 1.65 -5.58
N ILE A 135 -16.70 1.62 -5.79
CA ILE A 135 -17.43 0.41 -6.16
C ILE A 135 -17.28 0.22 -7.68
N ASN A 136 -16.46 -0.75 -8.04
CA ASN A 136 -16.00 -0.98 -9.41
C ASN A 136 -16.79 -2.10 -10.10
N LYS A 137 -16.70 -2.15 -11.42
CA LYS A 137 -17.27 -3.17 -12.32
C LYS A 137 -18.79 -3.08 -12.46
N MET A 138 -19.35 -1.89 -12.41
CA MET A 138 -20.79 -1.65 -12.66
C MET A 138 -21.26 -2.07 -14.06
N ASP A 139 -20.31 -2.29 -15.00
CA ASP A 139 -20.55 -2.87 -16.32
C ASP A 139 -20.87 -4.36 -16.30
N ARG A 140 -20.90 -4.98 -15.13
CA ARG A 140 -21.26 -6.39 -14.90
C ARG A 140 -22.46 -6.48 -13.97
N GLU A 141 -23.14 -7.61 -14.03
CA GLU A 141 -24.18 -7.92 -13.05
C GLU A 141 -23.57 -7.94 -11.65
N GLY A 142 -24.12 -7.17 -10.75
CA GLY A 142 -23.67 -7.00 -9.38
C GLY A 142 -24.83 -7.04 -8.40
N ARG A 143 -24.53 -6.77 -7.14
CA ARG A 143 -25.52 -6.65 -6.06
C ARG A 143 -26.20 -5.28 -6.13
N ASP A 144 -27.32 -5.17 -5.44
CA ASP A 144 -28.00 -3.89 -5.27
C ASP A 144 -27.07 -2.85 -4.61
N PRO A 145 -26.99 -1.60 -5.11
CA PRO A 145 -26.14 -0.57 -4.54
C PRO A 145 -26.38 -0.31 -3.05
N PHE A 146 -27.64 -0.31 -2.59
CA PHE A 146 -27.95 -0.11 -1.17
C PHE A 146 -27.46 -1.27 -0.30
N GLU A 147 -27.62 -2.53 -0.75
CA GLU A 147 -27.08 -3.69 -0.03
C GLU A 147 -25.56 -3.63 0.11
N VAL A 148 -24.86 -3.14 -0.93
CA VAL A 148 -23.39 -2.97 -0.85
C VAL A 148 -23.02 -1.86 0.11
N LEU A 149 -23.76 -0.75 0.15
CA LEU A 149 -23.53 0.34 1.10
C LEU A 149 -23.76 -0.10 2.54
N ASP A 150 -24.83 -0.83 2.81
CA ASP A 150 -25.12 -1.37 4.15
C ASP A 150 -24.00 -2.32 4.61
N GLU A 151 -23.52 -3.20 3.73
CA GLU A 151 -22.39 -4.08 4.00
C GLU A 151 -21.10 -3.29 4.28
N LEU A 152 -20.82 -2.21 3.52
CA LEU A 152 -19.66 -1.35 3.76
C LEU A 152 -19.71 -0.74 5.17
N GLU A 153 -20.85 -0.23 5.61
CA GLU A 153 -20.98 0.34 6.96
C GLU A 153 -20.82 -0.72 8.05
N GLU A 154 -21.49 -1.87 7.88
CA GLU A 154 -21.47 -2.96 8.86
C GLU A 154 -20.07 -3.59 8.99
N GLU A 155 -19.45 -3.91 7.87
CA GLU A 155 -18.20 -4.67 7.83
C GLU A 155 -16.95 -3.78 8.02
N LEU A 156 -16.97 -2.57 7.45
CA LEU A 156 -15.84 -1.63 7.58
C LEU A 156 -15.96 -0.71 8.78
N LYS A 157 -17.12 -0.68 9.44
CA LYS A 157 -17.40 0.14 10.65
C LYS A 157 -17.03 1.60 10.45
N ILE A 158 -17.49 2.17 9.35
CA ILE A 158 -17.36 3.58 9.00
C ILE A 158 -18.64 4.02 8.34
N SER A 159 -19.13 5.21 8.65
CA SER A 159 -20.28 5.77 7.94
C SER A 159 -19.91 6.05 6.49
N VAL A 160 -20.82 5.78 5.57
CA VAL A 160 -20.60 6.05 4.14
C VAL A 160 -21.49 7.18 3.65
N ARG A 161 -21.04 7.89 2.60
CA ARG A 161 -21.85 8.85 1.87
C ARG A 161 -21.64 8.66 0.36
N PRO A 162 -22.66 8.21 -0.38
CA PRO A 162 -22.59 8.18 -1.83
C PRO A 162 -22.44 9.59 -2.41
N LEU A 163 -21.41 9.80 -3.23
CA LEU A 163 -21.19 11.02 -4.00
C LEU A 163 -21.45 10.83 -5.48
N SER A 164 -21.69 9.59 -5.91
CA SER A 164 -22.24 9.27 -7.20
C SER A 164 -23.24 8.13 -7.08
N TRP A 165 -24.16 7.99 -8.06
CA TRP A 165 -25.16 6.93 -8.07
C TRP A 165 -25.25 6.28 -9.46
N PRO A 166 -25.27 4.93 -9.54
CA PRO A 166 -25.32 4.22 -10.81
C PRO A 166 -26.72 4.26 -11.42
N ILE A 167 -26.79 4.32 -12.74
CA ILE A 167 -28.02 4.24 -13.51
C ILE A 167 -28.05 2.91 -14.24
N GLY A 168 -28.74 1.93 -13.67
CA GLY A 168 -28.72 0.54 -14.12
C GLY A 168 -27.43 -0.19 -13.78
N GLN A 169 -27.35 -1.46 -14.16
CA GLN A 169 -26.19 -2.34 -13.95
C GLN A 169 -26.03 -3.33 -15.11
N GLY A 170 -24.83 -3.91 -15.25
CA GLY A 170 -24.52 -4.93 -16.24
C GLY A 170 -24.76 -4.44 -17.66
N GLN A 171 -25.49 -5.20 -18.45
CA GLN A 171 -25.81 -4.83 -19.84
C GLN A 171 -26.75 -3.61 -19.94
N ARG A 172 -27.48 -3.29 -18.87
CA ARG A 172 -28.39 -2.14 -18.80
C ARG A 172 -27.75 -0.91 -18.15
N PHE A 173 -26.45 -0.94 -17.86
CA PHE A 173 -25.73 0.19 -17.28
C PHE A 173 -25.73 1.37 -18.27
N LYS A 174 -26.34 2.49 -17.88
CA LYS A 174 -26.48 3.70 -18.68
C LYS A 174 -25.45 4.75 -18.33
N GLY A 175 -25.06 4.81 -17.05
CA GLY A 175 -24.20 5.86 -16.58
C GLY A 175 -24.20 6.00 -15.07
N VAL A 176 -23.65 7.11 -14.62
CA VAL A 176 -23.63 7.50 -13.21
C VAL A 176 -24.09 8.95 -13.10
N TYR A 177 -24.91 9.22 -12.11
CA TYR A 177 -25.20 10.57 -11.67
C TYR A 177 -24.20 10.99 -10.59
N ASN A 178 -23.41 12.01 -10.84
CA ASN A 178 -22.52 12.60 -9.85
C ASN A 178 -23.33 13.52 -8.93
N ILE A 179 -23.58 13.06 -7.70
CA ILE A 179 -24.37 13.80 -6.69
C ILE A 179 -23.60 15.04 -6.23
N TYR A 180 -22.28 14.95 -6.13
CA TYR A 180 -21.43 16.02 -5.64
C TYR A 180 -21.37 17.22 -6.59
N GLU A 181 -21.24 16.96 -7.90
CA GLU A 181 -21.21 17.99 -8.95
C GLU A 181 -22.58 18.25 -9.61
N GLN A 182 -23.60 17.44 -9.30
CA GLN A 182 -24.94 17.45 -9.92
C GLN A 182 -24.91 17.29 -11.45
N GLN A 183 -24.10 16.33 -11.93
CA GLN A 183 -23.87 16.09 -13.35
C GLN A 183 -24.20 14.64 -13.73
N LEU A 184 -24.78 14.50 -14.92
CA LEU A 184 -25.02 13.18 -15.52
C LEU A 184 -23.82 12.77 -16.39
N ASN A 185 -23.26 11.61 -16.12
CA ASN A 185 -22.20 11.01 -16.91
C ASN A 185 -22.74 9.78 -17.64
N LEU A 186 -22.89 9.86 -18.94
CA LEU A 186 -23.45 8.80 -19.76
C LEU A 186 -22.38 7.77 -20.15
N PHE A 187 -22.74 6.50 -20.05
CA PHE A 187 -21.89 5.40 -20.45
C PHE A 187 -21.93 5.21 -21.97
N THR A 188 -20.85 5.50 -22.64
CA THR A 188 -20.61 5.08 -24.02
C THR A 188 -19.62 3.93 -24.01
N PRO A 189 -19.94 2.74 -24.55
CA PRO A 189 -19.05 1.57 -24.55
C PRO A 189 -17.84 1.78 -25.50
N ASN A 190 -17.17 2.91 -25.40
CA ASN A 190 -15.96 3.25 -26.12
C ASN A 190 -14.80 3.41 -25.14
N LYS A 191 -13.72 2.67 -25.38
CA LYS A 191 -12.45 2.72 -24.66
C LYS A 191 -11.71 4.09 -24.79
N GLN A 192 -12.37 5.12 -25.28
CA GLN A 192 -11.78 6.43 -25.53
C GLN A 192 -12.02 7.40 -24.37
N ARG A 193 -11.15 8.38 -24.27
CA ARG A 193 -10.88 9.32 -23.19
C ARG A 193 -12.03 10.19 -22.71
N VAL A 194 -13.17 10.23 -23.35
CA VAL A 194 -14.20 11.25 -23.09
C VAL A 194 -15.53 10.59 -22.77
N THR A 195 -15.93 10.72 -21.52
CA THR A 195 -17.33 10.60 -21.08
C THR A 195 -18.01 11.92 -21.44
N GLU A 196 -19.16 11.89 -22.10
CA GLU A 196 -19.96 13.09 -22.26
C GLU A 196 -20.54 13.47 -20.90
N LYS A 197 -20.05 14.59 -20.35
CA LYS A 197 -20.63 15.20 -19.17
C LYS A 197 -21.79 16.08 -19.63
N VAL A 198 -22.97 15.78 -19.16
CA VAL A 198 -24.17 16.55 -19.45
C VAL A 198 -24.70 17.14 -18.15
N GLU A 199 -24.74 18.45 -18.07
CA GLU A 199 -25.47 19.12 -16.98
C GLU A 199 -26.95 18.92 -17.20
N VAL A 200 -27.59 18.11 -16.37
CA VAL A 200 -29.01 17.81 -16.45
C VAL A 200 -29.64 18.04 -15.08
N ASP A 201 -30.65 18.86 -15.03
CA ASP A 201 -31.52 18.94 -13.86
C ASP A 201 -32.24 17.58 -13.70
N ILE A 202 -32.09 16.97 -12.54
CA ILE A 202 -32.67 15.66 -12.23
C ILE A 202 -34.19 15.62 -12.37
N ASN A 203 -34.83 16.78 -12.21
CA ASN A 203 -36.29 16.95 -12.34
C ASN A 203 -36.74 17.31 -13.76
N SER A 204 -35.80 17.51 -14.70
CA SER A 204 -36.12 17.84 -16.07
C SER A 204 -36.51 16.61 -16.91
N ASN A 205 -37.29 16.83 -17.97
CA ASN A 205 -37.58 15.81 -18.98
C ASN A 205 -36.32 15.41 -19.78
N ASP A 206 -35.28 16.24 -19.78
CA ASP A 206 -34.04 15.95 -20.48
C ASP A 206 -33.37 14.68 -19.92
N LEU A 207 -33.50 14.41 -18.62
CA LEU A 207 -33.03 13.17 -18.01
C LEU A 207 -33.75 11.96 -18.62
N ASP A 208 -35.09 12.05 -18.77
CA ASP A 208 -35.92 10.96 -19.33
C ASP A 208 -35.53 10.68 -20.79
N GLU A 209 -35.17 11.69 -21.56
CA GLU A 209 -34.69 11.53 -22.94
C GLU A 209 -33.30 10.87 -23.00
N GLN A 210 -32.41 11.19 -22.06
CA GLN A 210 -31.03 10.69 -22.04
C GLN A 210 -30.93 9.22 -21.57
N VAL A 211 -31.63 8.84 -20.52
CA VAL A 211 -31.47 7.52 -19.89
C VAL A 211 -32.68 6.60 -20.09
N GLY A 212 -33.83 7.15 -20.47
CA GLY A 212 -35.12 6.49 -20.54
C GLY A 212 -35.97 6.70 -19.28
N VAL A 213 -37.29 6.80 -19.45
CA VAL A 213 -38.24 7.18 -18.39
C VAL A 213 -38.12 6.28 -17.15
N ASP A 214 -38.07 4.96 -17.35
CA ASP A 214 -37.99 4.00 -16.22
C ASP A 214 -36.71 4.19 -15.39
N PHE A 215 -35.56 4.41 -16.03
CA PHE A 215 -34.29 4.64 -15.34
C PHE A 215 -34.23 6.02 -14.68
N ALA A 216 -34.82 7.04 -15.29
CA ALA A 216 -34.90 8.37 -14.72
C ALA A 216 -35.76 8.39 -13.46
N GLU A 217 -36.92 7.73 -13.49
CA GLU A 217 -37.81 7.58 -12.34
C GLU A 217 -37.13 6.79 -11.20
N GLN A 218 -36.48 5.68 -11.53
CA GLN A 218 -35.71 4.93 -10.55
C GLN A 218 -34.61 5.78 -9.93
N LEU A 219 -33.83 6.53 -10.73
CA LEU A 219 -32.78 7.41 -10.23
C LEU A 219 -33.32 8.46 -9.27
N ARG A 220 -34.47 9.10 -9.60
CA ARG A 220 -35.11 10.10 -8.71
C ARG A 220 -35.48 9.49 -7.37
N ASN A 221 -36.11 8.31 -7.38
CA ASN A 221 -36.48 7.58 -6.17
C ASN A 221 -35.25 7.17 -5.34
N ASP A 222 -34.22 6.64 -5.99
CA ASP A 222 -32.98 6.24 -5.33
C ASP A 222 -32.27 7.43 -4.68
N LEU A 223 -32.22 8.59 -5.37
CA LEU A 223 -31.62 9.81 -4.82
C LEU A 223 -32.42 10.41 -3.67
N GLU A 224 -33.75 10.31 -3.69
CA GLU A 224 -34.59 10.68 -2.55
C GLU A 224 -34.27 9.82 -1.33
N LEU A 225 -34.11 8.50 -1.52
CA LEU A 225 -33.70 7.58 -0.46
C LEU A 225 -32.29 7.91 0.04
N VAL A 226 -31.32 8.08 -0.86
CA VAL A 226 -29.94 8.45 -0.50
C VAL A 226 -29.89 9.72 0.36
N ASN A 227 -30.64 10.76 -0.04
CA ASN A 227 -30.67 12.02 0.71
C ASN A 227 -31.49 11.93 2.01
N GLY A 228 -32.41 10.97 2.10
CA GLY A 228 -33.19 10.72 3.32
C GLY A 228 -32.46 9.85 4.36
N VAL A 229 -31.60 8.94 3.92
CA VAL A 229 -30.89 7.99 4.79
C VAL A 229 -29.51 8.49 5.19
N TYR A 230 -28.76 9.05 4.25
CA TYR A 230 -27.38 9.47 4.49
C TYR A 230 -27.31 10.99 4.76
N PRO A 231 -26.54 11.43 5.80
CA PRO A 231 -26.36 12.86 6.06
C PRO A 231 -25.60 13.53 4.91
N ASP A 232 -25.72 14.85 4.82
CA ASP A 232 -24.96 15.64 3.87
C ASP A 232 -23.46 15.41 4.03
N PHE A 233 -22.74 15.46 2.88
CA PHE A 233 -21.30 15.20 2.89
C PHE A 233 -20.55 16.34 3.56
N ASP A 234 -19.80 16.01 4.62
CA ASP A 234 -18.88 16.90 5.32
C ASP A 234 -17.43 16.50 5.02
N VAL A 235 -16.71 17.40 4.32
CA VAL A 235 -15.29 17.21 3.97
C VAL A 235 -14.40 17.06 5.20
N GLU A 236 -14.70 17.80 6.28
CA GLU A 236 -13.90 17.72 7.51
C GLU A 236 -14.15 16.39 8.25
N ALA A 237 -15.37 15.88 8.25
CA ALA A 237 -15.67 14.53 8.77
C ALA A 237 -14.92 13.45 7.97
N TYR A 238 -14.85 13.59 6.63
CA TYR A 238 -14.01 12.71 5.80
C TYR A 238 -12.53 12.81 6.20
N ARG A 239 -11.98 14.02 6.34
CA ARG A 239 -10.57 14.22 6.72
C ARG A 239 -10.24 13.68 8.11
N ARG A 240 -11.22 13.61 9.02
CA ARG A 240 -11.08 12.96 10.32
C ARG A 240 -11.31 11.44 10.28
N ALA A 241 -11.53 10.86 9.09
CA ALA A 241 -11.83 9.44 8.89
C ALA A 241 -13.13 8.96 9.59
N GLU A 242 -14.11 9.83 9.72
CA GLU A 242 -15.43 9.56 10.31
C GLU A 242 -16.44 9.11 9.25
N VAL A 243 -16.31 9.58 8.02
CA VAL A 243 -17.17 9.21 6.88
C VAL A 243 -16.33 8.89 5.65
N ALA A 244 -16.75 7.89 4.88
CA ALA A 244 -16.14 7.51 3.61
C ALA A 244 -17.04 7.91 2.44
N PRO A 245 -16.60 8.82 1.56
CA PRO A 245 -17.28 9.07 0.29
C PRO A 245 -17.25 7.81 -0.58
N VAL A 246 -18.37 7.52 -1.27
CA VAL A 246 -18.50 6.36 -2.14
C VAL A 246 -18.77 6.79 -3.58
N PHE A 247 -18.01 6.25 -4.51
CA PHE A 247 -18.19 6.41 -5.94
C PHE A 247 -18.46 5.06 -6.60
N PHE A 248 -19.31 5.08 -7.63
CA PHE A 248 -19.62 3.91 -8.46
C PHE A 248 -19.03 4.09 -9.85
N GLY A 249 -18.56 3.00 -10.47
CA GLY A 249 -18.03 3.08 -11.82
C GLY A 249 -17.51 1.78 -12.40
N SER A 250 -16.81 1.91 -13.53
CA SER A 250 -16.10 0.83 -14.21
C SER A 250 -14.72 1.31 -14.63
N ALA A 251 -13.70 0.92 -13.89
CA ALA A 251 -12.32 1.28 -14.20
C ALA A 251 -11.91 0.78 -15.59
N LEU A 252 -12.37 -0.40 -16.00
CA LEU A 252 -12.06 -0.97 -17.34
C LEU A 252 -12.52 -0.07 -18.47
N ASN A 253 -13.69 0.54 -18.31
CA ASN A 253 -14.34 1.36 -19.33
C ASN A 253 -14.12 2.87 -19.15
N ASN A 254 -13.23 3.30 -18.25
CA ASN A 254 -12.95 4.70 -17.87
C ASN A 254 -14.13 5.43 -17.24
N PHE A 255 -15.06 4.72 -16.62
CA PHE A 255 -16.30 5.27 -16.18
C PHE A 255 -16.32 5.55 -14.67
N GLY A 256 -16.75 6.75 -14.26
CA GLY A 256 -16.71 7.18 -12.85
C GLY A 256 -15.29 7.43 -12.31
N VAL A 257 -14.26 7.22 -13.12
CA VAL A 257 -12.86 7.31 -12.69
C VAL A 257 -12.35 8.73 -12.67
N GLN A 258 -12.71 9.53 -13.68
CA GLN A 258 -12.33 10.94 -13.74
C GLN A 258 -13.02 11.72 -12.64
N GLU A 259 -14.31 11.45 -12.41
CA GLU A 259 -15.12 12.06 -11.36
C GLU A 259 -14.55 11.75 -9.97
N LEU A 260 -14.16 10.50 -9.76
CA LEU A 260 -13.45 10.10 -8.54
C LEU A 260 -12.15 10.89 -8.36
N LEU A 261 -11.33 11.02 -9.42
CA LEU A 261 -10.05 11.71 -9.34
C LEU A 261 -10.26 13.24 -9.15
N ASP A 262 -11.23 13.82 -9.84
CA ASP A 262 -11.58 15.24 -9.71
C ASP A 262 -11.98 15.58 -8.27
N CYS A 263 -12.92 14.83 -7.72
CA CYS A 263 -13.36 15.00 -6.34
C CYS A 263 -12.23 14.71 -5.35
N PHE A 264 -11.48 13.61 -5.58
CA PHE A 264 -10.38 13.21 -4.70
C PHE A 264 -9.35 14.33 -4.49
N VAL A 265 -8.86 14.97 -5.56
CA VAL A 265 -7.82 16.01 -5.43
C VAL A 265 -8.32 17.24 -4.69
N GLU A 266 -9.61 17.50 -4.70
CA GLU A 266 -10.24 18.63 -3.99
C GLU A 266 -10.45 18.34 -2.49
N ILE A 267 -11.04 17.18 -2.15
CA ILE A 267 -11.43 16.86 -0.76
C ILE A 267 -10.32 16.21 0.05
N ALA A 268 -9.41 15.43 -0.58
CA ALA A 268 -8.35 14.73 0.12
C ALA A 268 -7.47 15.69 0.92
N PRO A 269 -6.98 15.28 2.10
CA PRO A 269 -6.10 16.14 2.89
C PRO A 269 -4.79 16.44 2.15
N SER A 270 -4.25 17.61 2.37
CA SER A 270 -2.83 17.90 2.18
C SER A 270 -2.00 17.04 3.15
N PRO A 271 -0.66 17.00 3.03
CA PRO A 271 0.19 16.24 3.93
C PRO A 271 -0.15 16.46 5.40
N ARG A 272 -0.31 15.37 6.11
CA ARG A 272 -0.77 15.35 7.50
C ARG A 272 0.40 15.34 8.49
N PRO A 273 0.22 15.83 9.74
CA PRO A 273 1.19 15.68 10.79
C PRO A 273 1.59 14.21 10.99
N THR A 274 2.88 13.95 11.12
CA THR A 274 3.41 12.59 11.28
C THR A 274 3.92 12.40 12.70
N LYS A 275 3.54 11.30 13.34
CA LYS A 275 3.95 10.99 14.72
C LYS A 275 5.37 10.40 14.72
N ALA A 276 6.30 11.11 15.37
CA ALA A 276 7.57 10.57 15.83
C ALA A 276 7.45 10.04 17.27
N GLU A 277 8.44 9.34 17.76
CA GLU A 277 8.45 8.87 19.15
C GLU A 277 8.45 10.03 20.13
N GLU A 278 9.22 11.05 19.84
CA GLU A 278 9.44 12.21 20.71
C GLU A 278 8.31 13.24 20.62
N ARG A 279 7.71 13.41 19.43
CA ARG A 279 6.71 14.47 19.18
C ARG A 279 5.92 14.26 17.89
N MET A 280 4.89 15.08 17.69
CA MET A 280 4.28 15.26 16.39
C MET A 280 5.17 16.18 15.51
N VAL A 281 5.31 15.83 14.25
CA VAL A 281 6.03 16.63 13.25
C VAL A 281 5.02 17.24 12.29
N GLU A 282 4.99 18.57 12.23
CA GLU A 282 4.08 19.31 11.36
C GLU A 282 4.70 19.50 9.97
N PRO A 283 3.92 19.33 8.89
CA PRO A 283 4.42 19.53 7.53
C PRO A 283 4.96 20.95 7.26
N SER A 284 4.46 21.95 7.99
CA SER A 284 4.87 23.35 7.88
C SER A 284 6.20 23.70 8.55
N GLU A 285 6.81 22.77 9.28
CA GLU A 285 8.10 23.01 9.94
C GLU A 285 9.21 23.28 8.90
N PRO A 286 10.13 24.22 9.18
CA PRO A 286 11.11 24.65 8.19
C PRO A 286 12.24 23.65 7.92
N LYS A 287 12.55 22.78 8.89
CA LYS A 287 13.62 21.78 8.79
C LYS A 287 13.13 20.49 8.18
N PHE A 288 13.92 19.93 7.29
CA PHE A 288 13.62 18.65 6.68
C PHE A 288 13.64 17.52 7.71
N THR A 289 12.59 16.73 7.64
CA THR A 289 12.51 15.40 8.25
C THR A 289 11.85 14.44 7.28
N GLY A 290 12.23 13.16 7.33
CA GLY A 290 11.63 12.11 6.52
C GLY A 290 12.02 10.73 7.03
N PHE A 291 11.26 9.72 6.61
CA PHE A 291 11.54 8.33 6.98
C PHE A 291 11.48 7.39 5.78
N ILE A 292 12.23 6.30 5.89
CA ILE A 292 12.29 5.24 4.88
C ILE A 292 11.17 4.24 5.17
N PHE A 293 10.18 4.15 4.29
CA PHE A 293 9.08 3.19 4.44
C PHE A 293 9.22 1.96 3.55
N LYS A 294 10.07 2.02 2.53
CA LYS A 294 10.27 0.95 1.55
C LYS A 294 11.68 0.96 0.99
N ILE A 295 12.20 -0.22 0.73
CA ILE A 295 13.47 -0.41 0.00
C ILE A 295 13.19 -1.37 -1.16
N THR A 296 13.80 -1.11 -2.32
CA THR A 296 13.71 -2.00 -3.49
C THR A 296 15.10 -2.18 -4.08
N ALA A 297 15.54 -3.42 -4.19
CA ALA A 297 16.80 -3.76 -4.85
C ALA A 297 16.58 -4.09 -6.33
N ASN A 298 17.63 -3.97 -7.11
CA ASN A 298 17.72 -4.43 -8.51
C ASN A 298 16.61 -3.91 -9.45
N ILE A 299 16.15 -2.66 -9.23
CA ILE A 299 15.19 -2.01 -10.14
C ILE A 299 15.74 -1.94 -11.58
N ASP A 300 17.05 -1.82 -11.73
CA ASP A 300 17.76 -1.94 -13.01
C ASP A 300 18.58 -3.24 -13.00
N PRO A 301 18.25 -4.22 -13.84
CA PRO A 301 18.99 -5.48 -13.94
C PRO A 301 20.48 -5.31 -14.24
N ASN A 302 20.87 -4.20 -14.88
CA ASN A 302 22.26 -3.90 -15.24
C ASN A 302 23.03 -3.21 -14.11
N HIS A 303 22.31 -2.61 -13.16
CA HIS A 303 22.89 -1.88 -12.04
C HIS A 303 22.32 -2.43 -10.73
N ARG A 304 23.10 -3.22 -10.01
CA ARG A 304 22.75 -3.79 -8.70
C ARG A 304 22.68 -2.70 -7.62
N SER A 305 21.74 -1.78 -7.77
CA SER A 305 21.50 -0.67 -6.83
C SER A 305 20.21 -0.88 -6.07
N CYS A 306 20.23 -0.58 -4.79
CA CYS A 306 19.01 -0.44 -3.98
C CYS A 306 18.54 1.02 -4.04
N ILE A 307 17.24 1.20 -3.94
CA ILE A 307 16.61 2.50 -3.76
C ILE A 307 15.78 2.45 -2.48
N ALA A 308 16.05 3.38 -1.57
CA ALA A 308 15.26 3.58 -0.38
C ALA A 308 14.23 4.70 -0.62
N PHE A 309 12.96 4.42 -0.42
CA PHE A 309 11.87 5.38 -0.61
C PHE A 309 11.63 6.14 0.68
N CYS A 310 11.91 7.43 0.64
CA CYS A 310 11.76 8.35 1.75
C CYS A 310 10.48 9.18 1.59
N LYS A 311 9.59 9.13 2.58
CA LYS A 311 8.48 10.09 2.73
C LYS A 311 9.02 11.36 3.34
N VAL A 312 8.80 12.51 2.70
CA VAL A 312 9.10 13.82 3.27
C VAL A 312 7.98 14.20 4.23
N CYS A 313 8.32 14.42 5.51
CA CYS A 313 7.35 14.76 6.57
C CYS A 313 7.29 16.25 6.87
N SER A 314 8.43 16.94 6.85
CA SER A 314 8.51 18.38 7.07
C SER A 314 9.65 19.02 6.29
N GLY A 315 9.65 20.34 6.19
CA GLY A 315 10.69 21.14 5.55
C GLY A 315 10.78 20.88 4.04
N LYS A 316 11.99 20.95 3.52
CA LYS A 316 12.25 20.76 2.10
C LYS A 316 13.47 19.87 1.89
N PHE A 317 13.29 18.75 1.20
CA PHE A 317 14.43 17.97 0.71
C PHE A 317 15.10 18.72 -0.45
N GLN A 318 16.42 18.81 -0.43
CA GLN A 318 17.21 19.40 -1.52
C GLN A 318 18.36 18.46 -1.90
N ARG A 319 18.58 18.31 -3.19
CA ARG A 319 19.68 17.54 -3.73
C ARG A 319 21.03 18.05 -3.21
N ASN A 320 21.93 17.14 -2.88
CA ASN A 320 23.28 17.40 -2.37
C ASN A 320 23.35 18.11 -1.01
N GLN A 321 22.26 18.37 -0.34
CA GLN A 321 22.27 18.85 1.05
C GLN A 321 22.69 17.74 2.02
N PRO A 322 23.29 18.09 3.16
CA PRO A 322 23.63 17.12 4.19
C PRO A 322 22.42 16.78 5.05
N TYR A 323 22.14 15.49 5.21
CA TYR A 323 21.09 14.98 6.10
C TYR A 323 21.67 13.99 7.09
N LEU A 324 21.27 14.12 8.36
CA LEU A 324 21.67 13.21 9.43
C LEU A 324 20.82 11.94 9.34
N HIS A 325 21.48 10.81 9.19
CA HIS A 325 20.87 9.50 9.32
C HIS A 325 20.89 9.09 10.80
N ILE A 326 19.74 9.11 11.43
CA ILE A 326 19.63 9.03 12.90
C ILE A 326 20.22 7.73 13.44
N ARG A 327 19.83 6.55 12.91
CA ARG A 327 20.28 5.25 13.41
C ARG A 327 21.80 5.08 13.43
N ASN A 328 22.52 5.59 12.44
CA ASN A 328 23.98 5.41 12.36
C ASN A 328 24.80 6.66 12.72
N GLY A 329 24.14 7.79 13.01
CA GLY A 329 24.76 9.05 13.39
C GLY A 329 25.59 9.72 12.27
N LYS A 330 25.48 9.25 11.02
CA LYS A 330 26.29 9.76 9.89
C LYS A 330 25.50 10.76 9.06
N THR A 331 26.20 11.76 8.58
CA THR A 331 25.66 12.71 7.60
C THR A 331 25.83 12.16 6.20
N MET A 332 24.73 12.16 5.43
CA MET A 332 24.66 11.67 4.06
C MET A 332 24.29 12.79 3.10
N ARG A 333 24.72 12.67 1.84
CA ARG A 333 24.35 13.56 0.73
C ARG A 333 23.91 12.72 -0.46
N PHE A 334 22.88 13.16 -1.15
CA PHE A 334 22.32 12.44 -2.28
C PHE A 334 22.52 13.23 -3.57
N SER A 335 23.38 12.72 -4.45
CA SER A 335 23.69 13.35 -5.75
C SER A 335 22.67 13.03 -6.85
N SER A 336 21.95 11.92 -6.72
CA SER A 336 21.00 11.45 -7.73
C SER A 336 19.72 10.92 -7.09
N PRO A 337 19.05 11.73 -6.22
CA PRO A 337 17.73 11.33 -5.72
C PRO A 337 16.75 11.25 -6.88
N THR A 338 15.84 10.30 -6.84
CA THR A 338 14.93 10.00 -7.95
C THR A 338 13.47 10.11 -7.55
N GLN A 339 12.65 10.55 -8.50
CA GLN A 339 11.20 10.39 -8.46
C GLN A 339 10.76 9.50 -9.61
N PHE A 340 9.60 8.89 -9.46
CA PHE A 340 9.09 7.91 -10.39
C PHE A 340 7.83 8.44 -11.09
N MET A 341 7.99 8.84 -12.34
CA MET A 341 6.90 9.27 -13.21
C MET A 341 6.53 8.10 -14.13
N ALA A 342 5.60 7.26 -13.68
CA ALA A 342 5.24 6.02 -14.38
C ALA A 342 6.50 5.15 -14.67
N GLN A 343 6.87 4.95 -15.93
CA GLN A 343 8.06 4.18 -16.31
C GLN A 343 9.36 5.00 -16.37
N ARG A 344 9.29 6.30 -16.13
CA ARG A 344 10.45 7.20 -16.24
C ARG A 344 10.97 7.55 -14.86
N LYS A 345 12.29 7.47 -14.70
CA LYS A 345 12.99 8.01 -13.54
C LYS A 345 13.49 9.41 -13.89
N SER A 346 13.27 10.38 -13.03
CA SER A 346 13.85 11.71 -13.13
C SER A 346 14.59 12.05 -11.84
N THR A 347 15.62 12.89 -11.97
CA THR A 347 16.34 13.39 -10.79
C THR A 347 15.52 14.47 -10.11
N VAL A 348 15.43 14.39 -8.79
CA VAL A 348 14.75 15.37 -7.94
C VAL A 348 15.72 16.43 -7.50
N GLU A 349 15.45 17.70 -7.77
CA GLU A 349 16.21 18.82 -7.20
C GLU A 349 15.67 19.23 -5.83
N GLU A 350 14.35 19.25 -5.69
CA GLU A 350 13.65 19.62 -4.47
C GLU A 350 12.40 18.75 -4.29
N ALA A 351 12.09 18.41 -3.03
CA ALA A 351 10.84 17.75 -2.66
C ALA A 351 10.30 18.35 -1.35
N TYR A 352 8.98 18.30 -1.22
CA TYR A 352 8.24 18.96 -0.14
C TYR A 352 7.45 17.93 0.67
N PRO A 353 6.94 18.29 1.85
CA PRO A 353 6.10 17.39 2.64
C PRO A 353 4.99 16.75 1.80
N GLY A 354 4.84 15.44 1.93
CA GLY A 354 3.95 14.63 1.11
C GLY A 354 4.64 13.93 -0.05
N ASP A 355 5.73 14.48 -0.61
CA ASP A 355 6.47 13.82 -1.68
C ASP A 355 7.20 12.56 -1.21
N ILE A 356 7.45 11.67 -2.16
CA ILE A 356 8.24 10.46 -1.96
C ILE A 356 9.49 10.54 -2.83
N VAL A 357 10.64 10.47 -2.20
CA VAL A 357 11.95 10.55 -2.86
C VAL A 357 12.64 9.20 -2.81
N GLY A 358 13.07 8.70 -3.96
CA GLY A 358 13.93 7.52 -4.05
C GLY A 358 15.38 7.90 -3.83
N LEU A 359 15.97 7.43 -2.75
CA LEU A 359 17.36 7.68 -2.38
C LEU A 359 18.23 6.50 -2.82
N PRO A 360 19.26 6.71 -3.65
CA PRO A 360 20.17 5.64 -4.04
C PRO A 360 20.92 5.10 -2.83
N ASP A 361 20.91 3.78 -2.68
CA ASP A 361 21.59 3.05 -1.60
C ASP A 361 22.49 1.95 -2.16
N SER A 362 23.62 2.34 -2.70
CA SER A 362 24.59 1.38 -3.25
C SER A 362 25.29 0.52 -2.18
N GLY A 363 25.28 0.98 -0.94
CA GLY A 363 25.92 0.32 0.20
C GLY A 363 25.01 -0.55 1.03
N GLY A 364 23.68 -0.54 0.80
CA GLY A 364 22.71 -1.25 1.64
C GLY A 364 22.70 -0.70 3.08
N VAL A 365 22.85 0.63 3.22
CA VAL A 365 22.95 1.30 4.53
C VAL A 365 21.59 1.50 5.16
N PHE A 366 20.57 1.72 4.33
CA PHE A 366 19.22 1.98 4.82
C PHE A 366 18.48 0.72 5.26
N LYS A 367 17.66 0.92 6.26
CA LYS A 367 16.64 -0.02 6.71
C LYS A 367 15.27 0.64 6.67
N ILE A 368 14.23 -0.17 6.57
CA ILE A 368 12.85 0.32 6.70
C ILE A 368 12.69 0.89 8.12
N GLY A 369 12.10 2.08 8.24
CA GLY A 369 11.98 2.81 9.49
C GLY A 369 13.09 3.83 9.76
N ASP A 370 14.19 3.82 8.99
CA ASP A 370 15.27 4.81 9.16
C ASP A 370 14.76 6.24 8.99
N THR A 371 15.23 7.12 9.86
CA THR A 371 14.89 8.54 9.86
C THR A 371 16.06 9.39 9.35
N LEU A 372 15.74 10.37 8.52
CA LEU A 372 16.64 11.39 8.01
C LEU A 372 16.17 12.77 8.44
N THR A 373 17.09 13.60 8.94
CA THR A 373 16.77 14.96 9.43
C THR A 373 17.85 15.98 9.08
N GLU A 374 17.57 17.27 9.27
CA GLU A 374 18.55 18.35 9.27
C GLU A 374 19.18 18.60 10.66
N GLY A 375 19.47 17.51 11.39
CA GLY A 375 20.22 17.54 12.65
C GLY A 375 19.40 17.39 13.92
N GLU A 376 18.06 17.32 13.83
CA GLU A 376 17.21 16.98 14.97
C GLU A 376 17.27 15.45 15.22
N ASN A 377 17.39 15.04 16.47
CA ASN A 377 17.40 13.63 16.85
C ASN A 377 15.98 13.19 17.18
N ILE A 378 15.24 12.80 16.16
CA ILE A 378 13.88 12.24 16.26
C ILE A 378 13.79 10.91 15.51
N HIS A 379 12.88 10.05 15.98
CA HIS A 379 12.62 8.75 15.38
C HIS A 379 11.16 8.67 14.95
N PHE A 380 10.92 8.49 13.66
CA PHE A 380 9.57 8.12 13.24
C PHE A 380 9.29 6.70 13.70
N ARG A 381 8.12 6.51 14.35
CA ARG A 381 7.72 5.18 14.83
C ARG A 381 7.80 4.18 13.71
N GLY A 382 8.49 3.10 14.00
CA GLY A 382 8.69 2.00 13.11
C GLY A 382 7.40 1.35 12.66
N LEU A 383 7.54 0.64 11.58
CA LEU A 383 6.48 -0.15 10.98
C LEU A 383 6.53 -1.52 11.65
N PRO A 384 5.49 -1.96 12.37
CA PRO A 384 5.53 -3.25 13.02
C PRO A 384 5.71 -4.35 11.97
N SER A 385 6.63 -5.26 12.23
CA SER A 385 6.74 -6.52 11.51
C SER A 385 6.02 -7.60 12.31
N PHE A 386 5.00 -8.20 11.72
CA PHE A 386 4.20 -9.22 12.40
C PHE A 386 4.91 -10.57 12.40
N SER A 387 4.63 -11.41 13.41
CA SER A 387 5.13 -12.80 13.40
C SER A 387 4.67 -13.54 12.14
N PRO A 388 5.58 -14.19 11.41
CA PRO A 388 5.23 -14.99 10.24
C PRO A 388 4.26 -16.14 10.57
N GLU A 389 3.55 -16.60 9.55
CA GLU A 389 2.61 -17.72 9.64
C GLU A 389 3.20 -19.03 9.09
N LEU A 390 4.12 -18.92 8.12
CA LEU A 390 4.77 -20.05 7.46
C LEU A 390 6.28 -19.96 7.60
N PHE A 391 6.91 -21.11 7.82
CA PHE A 391 8.35 -21.19 8.03
C PHE A 391 8.98 -22.29 7.20
N LYS A 392 10.15 -22.02 6.60
CA LYS A 392 10.98 -23.03 5.92
C LYS A 392 12.45 -22.74 6.17
N TYR A 393 13.26 -23.81 6.26
CA TYR A 393 14.69 -23.65 6.09
C TYR A 393 15.02 -23.29 4.65
N ILE A 394 16.00 -22.42 4.48
CA ILE A 394 16.56 -22.09 3.17
C ILE A 394 18.03 -22.49 3.12
N GLU A 395 18.41 -23.20 2.07
CA GLU A 395 19.78 -23.64 1.85
C GLU A 395 20.24 -23.27 0.43
N ASN A 396 21.52 -22.98 0.33
CA ASN A 396 22.15 -22.75 -0.96
C ASN A 396 22.34 -24.10 -1.67
N ASP A 397 21.80 -24.23 -2.88
CA ASP A 397 21.90 -25.46 -3.67
C ASP A 397 23.21 -25.54 -4.48
N ASP A 398 23.93 -24.43 -4.63
CA ASP A 398 25.22 -24.35 -5.30
C ASP A 398 26.30 -23.72 -4.40
N PRO A 399 27.21 -24.52 -3.80
CA PRO A 399 28.27 -24.00 -2.93
C PRO A 399 29.16 -22.94 -3.58
N MET A 400 29.31 -22.96 -4.92
CA MET A 400 30.11 -21.98 -5.65
C MET A 400 29.46 -20.59 -5.70
N LYS A 401 28.16 -20.50 -5.45
CA LYS A 401 27.35 -19.27 -5.43
C LYS A 401 27.07 -18.75 -4.02
N SER A 402 27.81 -19.20 -3.02
CA SER A 402 27.57 -18.88 -1.61
C SER A 402 27.51 -17.37 -1.34
N LYS A 403 28.41 -16.57 -1.94
CA LYS A 403 28.41 -15.11 -1.79
C LYS A 403 27.18 -14.44 -2.41
N GLN A 404 26.78 -14.90 -3.60
CA GLN A 404 25.60 -14.39 -4.30
C GLN A 404 24.33 -14.73 -3.54
N PHE A 405 24.22 -15.98 -3.06
CA PHE A 405 23.13 -16.44 -2.23
C PHE A 405 22.99 -15.61 -0.96
N GLN A 406 24.08 -15.44 -0.20
CA GLN A 406 24.08 -14.67 1.04
C GLN A 406 23.66 -13.22 0.80
N LYS A 407 24.24 -12.57 -0.24
CA LYS A 407 23.87 -11.21 -0.62
C LYS A 407 22.41 -11.10 -1.04
N GLY A 408 21.91 -12.06 -1.84
CA GLY A 408 20.52 -12.08 -2.27
C GLY A 408 19.55 -12.19 -1.11
N ILE A 409 19.79 -13.13 -0.19
CA ILE A 409 18.97 -13.28 1.02
C ILE A 409 18.98 -11.99 1.85
N GLU A 410 20.14 -11.41 2.10
CA GLU A 410 20.27 -10.19 2.91
C GLU A 410 19.50 -9.02 2.28
N GLN A 411 19.63 -8.81 0.98
CA GLN A 411 18.91 -7.74 0.29
C GLN A 411 17.40 -7.96 0.27
N LEU A 412 16.93 -9.19 0.00
CA LEU A 412 15.50 -9.51 0.00
C LEU A 412 14.87 -9.35 1.40
N MET A 413 15.61 -9.70 2.46
CA MET A 413 15.13 -9.48 3.83
C MET A 413 15.12 -8.00 4.20
N ASN A 414 16.12 -7.22 3.78
CA ASN A 414 16.15 -5.76 3.98
C ASN A 414 15.02 -5.03 3.22
N GLU A 415 14.57 -5.57 2.09
CA GLU A 415 13.35 -5.09 1.42
C GLU A 415 12.07 -5.43 2.19
N GLY A 416 12.15 -6.31 3.19
CA GLY A 416 11.02 -6.80 3.95
C GLY A 416 10.10 -7.75 3.17
N VAL A 417 10.61 -8.45 2.16
CA VAL A 417 9.85 -9.48 1.43
C VAL A 417 9.45 -10.63 2.35
N ALA A 418 10.31 -10.96 3.32
CA ALA A 418 10.08 -11.97 4.35
C ALA A 418 10.96 -11.68 5.56
N GLN A 419 10.84 -12.47 6.59
CA GLN A 419 11.67 -12.39 7.78
C GLN A 419 12.69 -13.54 7.82
N SER A 420 13.88 -13.30 8.34
CA SER A 420 14.92 -14.32 8.44
C SER A 420 15.38 -14.49 9.88
N PHE A 421 15.49 -15.73 10.29
CA PHE A 421 15.92 -16.14 11.62
C PHE A 421 17.09 -17.13 11.48
N VAL A 422 18.12 -16.99 12.29
CA VAL A 422 19.21 -17.95 12.38
C VAL A 422 19.04 -18.71 13.70
N ASN A 423 18.69 -19.99 13.61
CA ASN A 423 18.51 -20.85 14.78
C ASN A 423 19.86 -21.05 15.49
N GLN A 424 19.94 -20.79 16.79
CA GLN A 424 21.18 -20.83 17.55
C GLN A 424 21.68 -22.27 17.83
N PHE A 425 20.78 -23.23 17.83
CA PHE A 425 21.12 -24.62 18.11
C PHE A 425 21.85 -25.32 16.94
N ASN A 426 21.33 -25.11 15.70
CA ASN A 426 21.84 -25.79 14.51
C ASN A 426 22.47 -24.84 13.47
N ASN A 427 22.49 -23.56 13.76
CA ASN A 427 23.00 -22.49 12.89
C ASN A 427 22.37 -22.46 11.47
N ARG A 428 21.17 -23.05 11.31
CA ARG A 428 20.44 -23.03 10.04
C ARG A 428 19.58 -21.79 9.93
N ARG A 429 19.45 -21.30 8.71
CA ARG A 429 18.60 -20.14 8.40
C ARG A 429 17.18 -20.58 8.12
N ILE A 430 16.24 -19.93 8.80
CA ILE A 430 14.80 -20.08 8.61
C ILE A 430 14.27 -18.80 7.99
N VAL A 431 13.44 -18.93 6.97
CA VAL A 431 12.68 -17.81 6.41
C VAL A 431 11.23 -17.97 6.84
N GLY A 432 10.71 -16.89 7.41
CA GLY A 432 9.31 -16.76 7.81
C GLY A 432 8.55 -15.84 6.87
N THR A 433 7.36 -16.27 6.44
CA THR A 433 6.49 -15.56 5.51
C THR A 433 5.05 -15.52 6.01
N VAL A 434 4.24 -14.62 5.47
CA VAL A 434 2.80 -14.59 5.70
C VAL A 434 2.09 -15.63 4.81
N GLY A 435 2.59 -15.83 3.59
CA GLY A 435 1.97 -16.73 2.64
C GLY A 435 2.96 -17.50 1.76
N GLN A 436 2.43 -18.50 1.05
CA GLN A 436 3.23 -19.43 0.25
C GLN A 436 3.89 -18.75 -0.96
N LEU A 437 3.23 -17.77 -1.57
CA LEU A 437 3.77 -17.08 -2.76
C LEU A 437 5.06 -16.32 -2.47
N GLN A 438 5.28 -15.86 -1.24
CA GLN A 438 6.53 -15.19 -0.88
C GLN A 438 7.74 -16.10 -1.04
N PHE A 439 7.64 -17.40 -0.70
CA PHE A 439 8.72 -18.36 -0.94
C PHE A 439 9.04 -18.51 -2.44
N GLU A 440 8.01 -18.55 -3.29
CA GLU A 440 8.18 -18.64 -4.74
C GLU A 440 8.83 -17.38 -5.30
N VAL A 441 8.43 -16.20 -4.82
CA VAL A 441 9.03 -14.91 -5.20
C VAL A 441 10.49 -14.84 -4.78
N ILE A 442 10.83 -15.25 -3.55
CA ILE A 442 12.21 -15.27 -3.05
C ILE A 442 13.05 -16.20 -3.92
N GLN A 443 12.58 -17.41 -4.19
CA GLN A 443 13.28 -18.36 -5.03
C GLN A 443 13.51 -17.83 -6.44
N TYR A 444 12.47 -17.31 -7.08
CA TYR A 444 12.55 -16.72 -8.41
C TYR A 444 13.57 -15.57 -8.47
N ARG A 445 13.54 -14.65 -7.49
CA ARG A 445 14.44 -13.52 -7.43
C ARG A 445 15.89 -13.94 -7.17
N LEU A 446 16.12 -14.92 -6.28
CA LEU A 446 17.45 -15.48 -6.05
C LEU A 446 18.04 -16.08 -7.32
N GLU A 447 17.25 -16.83 -8.08
CA GLU A 447 17.70 -17.45 -9.32
C GLU A 447 17.98 -16.44 -10.43
N HIS A 448 17.07 -15.48 -10.64
CA HIS A 448 17.14 -14.57 -11.81
C HIS A 448 17.94 -13.29 -11.55
N GLU A 449 17.88 -12.74 -10.34
CA GLU A 449 18.58 -11.49 -10.01
C GLU A 449 19.98 -11.74 -9.44
N TYR A 450 20.17 -12.81 -8.67
CA TYR A 450 21.43 -13.11 -8.00
C TYR A 450 22.17 -14.31 -8.60
N ASN A 451 21.57 -15.02 -9.55
CA ASN A 451 22.12 -16.25 -10.13
C ASN A 451 22.50 -17.28 -9.06
N ALA A 452 21.66 -17.43 -8.05
CA ALA A 452 21.85 -18.33 -6.92
C ALA A 452 20.60 -19.20 -6.74
N LYS A 453 20.75 -20.52 -6.84
CA LYS A 453 19.67 -21.47 -6.60
C LYS A 453 19.53 -21.74 -5.11
N CYS A 454 18.30 -21.92 -4.64
CA CYS A 454 18.03 -22.30 -3.27
C CYS A 454 17.15 -23.56 -3.21
N ARG A 455 17.25 -24.25 -2.08
CA ARG A 455 16.39 -25.36 -1.71
C ARG A 455 15.64 -25.03 -0.44
N TRP A 456 14.35 -25.33 -0.45
CA TRP A 456 13.47 -25.19 0.70
C TRP A 456 13.30 -26.54 1.41
N GLU A 457 13.46 -26.53 2.73
CA GLU A 457 13.13 -27.69 3.57
C GLU A 457 12.05 -27.29 4.58
N PRO A 458 11.03 -28.12 4.78
CA PRO A 458 9.98 -27.83 5.74
C PRO A 458 10.52 -27.77 7.16
N VAL A 459 9.95 -26.88 7.97
CA VAL A 459 10.17 -26.83 9.41
C VAL A 459 8.81 -26.63 10.09
N HIS A 460 8.57 -27.36 11.17
CA HIS A 460 7.36 -27.22 11.95
C HIS A 460 7.59 -26.15 13.02
N LEU A 461 7.08 -24.95 12.78
CA LEU A 461 7.04 -23.85 13.73
C LEU A 461 5.64 -23.27 13.76
N TYR A 462 5.21 -22.90 14.95
CA TYR A 462 3.91 -22.30 15.21
C TYR A 462 3.98 -20.77 15.19
N LYS A 463 4.96 -20.19 15.92
CA LYS A 463 5.12 -18.72 16.05
C LYS A 463 6.58 -18.34 16.30
N ALA A 464 6.93 -17.17 15.80
CA ALA A 464 8.13 -16.44 16.18
C ALA A 464 7.75 -15.35 17.18
N CYS A 465 8.43 -15.29 18.30
CA CYS A 465 8.18 -14.30 19.36
C CYS A 465 9.47 -13.58 19.69
N TRP A 466 9.49 -12.25 19.58
CA TRP A 466 10.59 -11.46 20.12
C TRP A 466 10.47 -11.43 21.62
N ILE A 467 11.59 -11.66 22.31
CA ILE A 467 11.60 -11.79 23.77
C ILE A 467 12.35 -10.65 24.42
N GLU A 468 11.81 -10.18 25.52
CA GLU A 468 12.34 -9.10 26.32
C GLU A 468 12.17 -9.40 27.81
N ALA A 469 13.11 -8.96 28.63
CA ALA A 469 13.03 -9.02 30.10
C ALA A 469 13.66 -7.77 30.69
N ASP A 470 13.17 -7.37 31.87
CA ASP A 470 13.76 -6.25 32.62
C ASP A 470 15.08 -6.65 33.29
N ASP A 471 15.27 -7.94 33.63
CA ASP A 471 16.52 -8.49 34.18
C ASP A 471 17.25 -9.33 33.12
N GLU A 472 18.45 -8.88 32.75
CA GLU A 472 19.32 -9.56 31.81
C GLU A 472 19.68 -10.99 32.24
N LYS A 473 19.77 -11.26 33.56
CA LYS A 473 20.06 -12.60 34.09
C LYS A 473 18.89 -13.56 33.86
N GLU A 474 17.67 -13.09 33.98
CA GLU A 474 16.49 -13.89 33.67
C GLU A 474 16.40 -14.22 32.19
N LEU A 475 16.70 -13.24 31.32
CA LEU A 475 16.77 -13.44 29.88
C LEU A 475 17.83 -14.47 29.50
N GLU A 476 19.03 -14.38 30.09
CA GLU A 476 20.11 -15.35 29.85
C GLU A 476 19.76 -16.78 30.38
N ASN A 477 19.07 -16.85 31.53
CA ASN A 477 18.59 -18.13 32.05
C ASN A 477 17.53 -18.75 31.13
N PHE A 478 16.60 -17.92 30.62
CA PHE A 478 15.62 -18.36 29.64
C PHE A 478 16.30 -18.91 28.38
N LYS A 479 17.23 -18.14 27.78
CA LYS A 479 17.97 -18.54 26.59
C LYS A 479 18.72 -19.87 26.76
N LYS A 480 19.33 -20.10 27.93
CA LYS A 480 20.01 -21.35 28.23
C LYS A 480 19.05 -22.54 28.33
N ARG A 481 17.91 -22.35 29.04
CA ARG A 481 16.91 -23.41 29.22
C ARG A 481 16.13 -23.75 27.94
N LYS A 482 15.91 -22.78 27.11
CA LYS A 482 15.12 -22.92 25.86
C LYS A 482 16.01 -22.83 24.60
N TYR A 483 17.32 -23.14 24.75
CA TYR A 483 18.34 -22.93 23.72
C TYR A 483 17.97 -23.47 22.33
N GLN A 484 17.32 -24.65 22.24
CA GLN A 484 16.89 -25.24 20.97
C GLN A 484 15.85 -24.43 20.21
N TYR A 485 15.09 -23.57 20.90
CA TYR A 485 14.06 -22.71 20.32
C TYR A 485 14.58 -21.29 20.06
N MET A 486 15.83 -21.00 20.44
CA MET A 486 16.38 -19.67 20.29
C MET A 486 16.91 -19.42 18.88
N ALA A 487 16.61 -18.24 18.37
CA ALA A 487 17.12 -17.74 17.11
C ALA A 487 17.50 -16.25 17.23
N LYS A 488 18.23 -15.77 16.25
CA LYS A 488 18.47 -14.34 16.02
C LYS A 488 17.77 -13.92 14.74
N ASP A 489 17.11 -12.78 14.78
CA ASP A 489 16.61 -12.15 13.57
C ASP A 489 17.74 -11.41 12.81
N ILE A 490 17.41 -10.74 11.70
CA ILE A 490 18.36 -10.00 10.88
C ILE A 490 19.01 -8.80 11.63
N GLU A 491 18.36 -8.29 12.67
CA GLU A 491 18.85 -7.21 13.55
C GLU A 491 19.70 -7.74 14.70
N GLY A 492 19.79 -9.05 14.85
CA GLY A 492 20.48 -9.72 15.96
C GLY A 492 19.68 -9.79 17.25
N ARG A 493 18.37 -9.46 17.21
CA ARG A 493 17.49 -9.56 18.38
C ARG A 493 17.18 -11.02 18.71
N ASP A 494 16.93 -11.29 19.99
CA ASP A 494 16.55 -12.61 20.46
C ASP A 494 15.11 -12.96 20.10
N VAL A 495 14.94 -14.10 19.44
CA VAL A 495 13.63 -14.61 19.01
C VAL A 495 13.44 -16.03 19.52
N PHE A 496 12.30 -16.27 20.15
CA PHE A 496 11.85 -17.60 20.54
C PHE A 496 10.97 -18.18 19.42
N LEU A 497 11.40 -19.30 18.84
CA LEU A 497 10.68 -20.01 17.78
C LEU A 497 9.91 -21.17 18.39
N ALA A 498 8.66 -20.96 18.71
CA ALA A 498 7.79 -22.00 19.25
C ALA A 498 7.36 -22.99 18.16
N ASP A 499 7.53 -24.29 18.39
CA ASP A 499 7.06 -25.36 17.47
C ASP A 499 5.57 -25.64 17.61
N SER A 500 4.97 -25.28 18.74
CA SER A 500 3.54 -25.47 19.02
C SER A 500 3.01 -24.42 19.99
N GLY A 501 1.68 -24.25 20.00
CA GLY A 501 1.00 -23.37 20.97
C GLY A 501 1.22 -23.85 22.42
N TYR A 502 1.35 -25.15 22.62
CA TYR A 502 1.65 -25.72 23.93
C TYR A 502 3.05 -25.29 24.44
N VAL A 503 4.08 -25.40 23.61
CA VAL A 503 5.45 -24.98 23.97
C VAL A 503 5.50 -23.49 24.28
N LEU A 504 4.77 -22.67 23.53
CA LEU A 504 4.67 -21.23 23.80
C LEU A 504 3.99 -20.95 25.15
N SER A 505 2.83 -21.58 25.41
CA SER A 505 2.10 -21.42 26.67
C SER A 505 2.91 -21.87 27.89
N MET A 506 3.62 -22.99 27.77
CA MET A 506 4.51 -23.46 28.83
C MET A 506 5.69 -22.52 29.06
N ALA A 507 6.26 -21.95 27.99
CA ALA A 507 7.35 -20.99 28.14
C ALA A 507 6.88 -19.71 28.84
N GLN A 508 5.66 -19.24 28.54
CA GLN A 508 5.05 -18.08 29.21
C GLN A 508 4.73 -18.33 30.69
N GLN A 509 4.29 -19.54 31.03
CA GLN A 509 4.01 -19.93 32.41
C GLN A 509 5.29 -20.16 33.24
N ASP A 510 6.29 -20.81 32.67
CA ASP A 510 7.56 -21.11 33.36
C ASP A 510 8.42 -19.85 33.61
N PHE A 511 8.20 -18.77 32.84
CA PHE A 511 9.00 -17.56 32.83
C PHE A 511 8.12 -16.31 32.75
N GLU A 512 7.42 -16.02 33.84
CA GLU A 512 6.45 -14.91 33.93
C GLU A 512 7.07 -13.53 33.68
N ASN A 513 8.39 -13.37 33.93
CA ASN A 513 9.11 -12.12 33.74
C ASN A 513 9.65 -11.93 32.31
N ILE A 514 9.46 -12.93 31.41
CA ILE A 514 9.80 -12.80 30.01
C ILE A 514 8.57 -12.33 29.24
N ARG A 515 8.70 -11.19 28.55
CA ARG A 515 7.67 -10.69 27.63
C ARG A 515 7.86 -11.31 26.25
N PHE A 516 6.78 -11.84 25.68
CA PHE A 516 6.74 -12.43 24.36
C PHE A 516 5.94 -11.52 23.42
N HIS A 517 6.61 -10.90 22.47
CA HIS A 517 6.01 -10.01 21.49
C HIS A 517 5.78 -10.73 20.17
N PHE A 518 4.58 -10.59 19.61
CA PHE A 518 4.21 -11.15 18.30
C PHE A 518 4.45 -10.18 17.15
N THR A 519 4.90 -9.00 17.48
CA THR A 519 5.33 -7.96 16.55
C THR A 519 6.71 -7.49 16.95
N SER A 520 7.54 -7.15 15.99
CA SER A 520 8.76 -6.39 16.25
C SER A 520 8.49 -4.93 15.94
N GLU A 521 8.72 -4.04 16.89
CA GLU A 521 8.77 -2.60 16.64
C GLU A 521 10.19 -2.24 16.20
N PHE A 522 10.32 -1.45 15.13
CA PHE A 522 11.58 -0.92 14.63
C PHE A 522 11.75 0.52 15.04
#